data_8fa874ea4d7c7a21bfd3618d3b2aaabb
#
_entry.id   8fa874ea4d7c7a21bfd3618d3b2aaabb
#
_cell.length_a   1.000
_cell.length_b   1.000
_cell.length_c   1.000
_cell.angle_alpha   90.00
_cell.angle_beta   90.00
_cell.angle_gamma   90.00
#
_symmetry.space_group_name_H-M   'P 1'
#
loop_
_entity.id
_entity.type
_entity.pdbx_description
1 polymer ?
#
loop_
_entity_poly.entity_id
_entity_poly.type
_entity_poly.pdbx_seq_one_letter_code
_entity_poly.pdbx_strand_id
1 'polypeptide(L)'
;MKKLLLTFLFVPLLALAQKTPQGAMYDATIVRVNDGDTVVIAAPFLPAPLKPELAVRIFGVDTPEKGFRAQCPQEDERGKLATKFTTNAVAKSSKRQVVLYAWDKFGGRVLGDIILDGQSLRTMLIQNGFAREYYGEAKQSWCN
;
A
#
# COMPACT_ATOMS: atom_id res chain seq x y z
N MET A 1 29.09 11.53 -55.38
CA MET A 1 28.09 10.76 -54.62
C MET A 1 28.51 10.73 -53.15
N LYS A 2 27.89 11.58 -52.29
CA LYS A 2 28.17 11.62 -50.88
C LYS A 2 27.32 10.58 -50.15
N LYS A 3 27.98 9.54 -49.57
CA LYS A 3 27.31 8.53 -48.73
C LYS A 3 27.00 9.17 -47.35
N LEU A 4 25.71 9.33 -47.06
CA LEU A 4 25.22 9.79 -45.75
C LEU A 4 25.25 8.56 -44.81
N LEU A 5 26.18 8.53 -43.84
CA LEU A 5 26.19 7.53 -42.78
C LEU A 5 25.17 7.96 -41.73
N LEU A 6 24.06 7.20 -41.64
CA LEU A 6 23.06 7.36 -40.60
C LEU A 6 23.52 6.60 -39.34
N THR A 7 24.07 7.31 -38.37
CA THR A 7 24.46 6.73 -37.07
C THR A 7 23.21 6.57 -36.22
N PHE A 8 22.75 5.34 -36.03
CA PHE A 8 21.70 5.03 -35.07
C PHE A 8 22.25 5.16 -33.63
N LEU A 9 21.82 6.18 -32.91
CA LEU A 9 22.08 6.31 -31.47
C LEU A 9 21.21 5.31 -30.74
N PHE A 10 21.81 4.22 -30.26
CA PHE A 10 21.15 3.27 -29.37
C PHE A 10 21.13 3.88 -27.97
N VAL A 11 19.98 4.45 -27.57
CA VAL A 11 19.75 4.88 -26.20
C VAL A 11 19.36 3.65 -25.40
N PRO A 12 20.16 3.20 -24.40
CA PRO A 12 19.74 2.12 -23.55
C PRO A 12 18.56 2.59 -22.69
N LEU A 13 17.41 1.97 -22.90
CA LEU A 13 16.26 2.12 -22.02
C LEU A 13 16.63 1.50 -20.66
N LEU A 14 17.04 2.34 -19.70
CA LEU A 14 17.21 1.90 -18.32
C LEU A 14 15.83 1.44 -17.81
N ALA A 15 15.63 0.14 -17.74
CA ALA A 15 14.49 -0.44 -17.04
C ALA A 15 14.59 -0.03 -15.57
N LEU A 16 13.71 0.87 -15.16
CA LEU A 16 13.50 1.19 -13.74
C LEU A 16 13.03 -0.10 -13.07
N ALA A 17 13.92 -0.70 -12.28
CA ALA A 17 13.61 -1.88 -11.51
C ALA A 17 12.37 -1.59 -10.64
N GLN A 18 11.29 -2.34 -10.83
CA GLN A 18 10.09 -2.21 -10.03
C GLN A 18 10.42 -2.56 -8.58
N LYS A 19 10.31 -1.57 -7.70
CA LYS A 19 10.52 -1.74 -6.25
C LYS A 19 9.42 -2.58 -5.59
N THR A 20 8.33 -2.86 -6.29
CA THR A 20 7.19 -3.62 -5.77
C THR A 20 7.45 -5.11 -5.96
N PRO A 21 7.41 -5.91 -4.87
CA PRO A 21 7.51 -7.36 -4.98
C PRO A 21 6.37 -7.94 -5.81
N GLN A 22 6.63 -9.06 -6.46
CA GLN A 22 5.57 -9.82 -7.13
C GLN A 22 4.83 -10.69 -6.11
N GLY A 23 3.51 -10.69 -6.15
CA GLY A 23 2.66 -11.51 -5.30
C GLY A 23 1.45 -12.05 -6.05
N ALA A 24 0.90 -13.17 -5.58
CA ALA A 24 -0.35 -13.69 -6.09
C ALA A 24 -1.54 -12.86 -5.60
N MET A 25 -2.54 -12.71 -6.46
CA MET A 25 -3.77 -11.97 -6.17
C MET A 25 -4.90 -12.93 -5.81
N TYR A 26 -5.63 -12.62 -4.76
CA TYR A 26 -6.76 -13.41 -4.25
C TYR A 26 -7.98 -12.51 -4.02
N ASP A 27 -9.18 -13.05 -4.19
CA ASP A 27 -10.40 -12.37 -3.74
C ASP A 27 -10.37 -12.26 -2.20
N ALA A 28 -10.81 -11.13 -1.67
CA ALA A 28 -10.70 -10.84 -0.25
C ALA A 28 -12.02 -10.28 0.32
N THR A 29 -12.39 -10.77 1.49
CA THR A 29 -13.42 -10.14 2.32
C THR A 29 -12.75 -9.19 3.31
N ILE A 30 -13.04 -7.90 3.22
CA ILE A 30 -12.53 -6.91 4.14
C ILE A 30 -13.35 -6.94 5.42
N VAL A 31 -12.70 -7.12 6.56
CA VAL A 31 -13.34 -7.13 7.89
C VAL A 31 -13.39 -5.71 8.45
N ARG A 32 -12.30 -4.96 8.39
CA ARG A 32 -12.21 -3.58 8.87
C ARG A 32 -10.96 -2.87 8.34
N VAL A 33 -10.96 -1.57 8.46
CA VAL A 33 -9.80 -0.69 8.23
C VAL A 33 -9.26 -0.25 9.58
N ASN A 34 -8.00 -0.56 9.88
CA ASN A 34 -7.37 -0.13 11.11
C ASN A 34 -6.78 1.28 10.98
N ASP A 35 -6.01 1.50 9.92
CA ASP A 35 -5.31 2.76 9.63
C ASP A 35 -5.39 3.04 8.12
N GLY A 36 -4.91 4.19 7.68
CA GLY A 36 -4.89 4.54 6.26
C GLY A 36 -4.22 3.48 5.38
N ASP A 37 -3.19 2.83 5.90
CA ASP A 37 -2.38 1.83 5.21
C ASP A 37 -2.46 0.41 5.80
N THR A 38 -3.42 0.13 6.67
CA THR A 38 -3.58 -1.20 7.27
C THR A 38 -5.04 -1.63 7.24
N VAL A 39 -5.30 -2.68 6.46
CA VAL A 39 -6.63 -3.26 6.25
C VAL A 39 -6.65 -4.69 6.77
N VAL A 40 -7.72 -5.10 7.44
CA VAL A 40 -7.88 -6.47 7.94
C VAL A 40 -8.81 -7.24 7.03
N ILE A 41 -8.35 -8.40 6.57
CA ILE A 41 -9.12 -9.32 5.74
C ILE A 41 -9.53 -10.55 6.53
N ALA A 42 -10.61 -11.20 6.11
CA ALA A 42 -10.97 -12.53 6.61
C ALA A 42 -9.95 -13.57 6.15
N ALA A 43 -9.53 -14.42 7.08
CA ALA A 43 -8.55 -15.48 6.84
C ALA A 43 -9.05 -16.81 7.47
N PRO A 44 -10.17 -17.39 6.98
CA PRO A 44 -10.77 -18.59 7.57
C PRO A 44 -9.88 -19.83 7.45
N PHE A 45 -8.84 -19.77 6.64
CA PHE A 45 -7.84 -20.84 6.48
C PHE A 45 -6.83 -20.91 7.63
N LEU A 46 -6.77 -19.91 8.52
CA LEU A 46 -5.88 -19.94 9.69
C LEU A 46 -6.44 -20.93 10.72
N PRO A 47 -5.61 -21.88 11.21
CA PRO A 47 -6.05 -22.88 12.19
C PRO A 47 -6.21 -22.25 13.58
N ALA A 48 -7.14 -22.80 14.39
CA ALA A 48 -7.19 -22.48 15.81
C ALA A 48 -5.84 -22.79 16.48
N PRO A 49 -5.40 -21.99 17.48
CA PRO A 49 -6.11 -20.90 18.15
C PRO A 49 -5.94 -19.51 17.50
N LEU A 50 -5.43 -19.43 16.27
CA LEU A 50 -5.27 -18.16 15.57
C LEU A 50 -6.63 -17.54 15.25
N LYS A 51 -6.71 -16.21 15.29
CA LYS A 51 -7.91 -15.50 14.83
C LYS A 51 -8.06 -15.70 13.32
N PRO A 52 -9.26 -15.88 12.81
CA PRO A 52 -9.50 -16.04 11.36
C PRO A 52 -9.46 -14.70 10.62
N GLU A 53 -8.49 -13.85 10.96
CA GLU A 53 -8.28 -12.52 10.42
C GLU A 53 -6.79 -12.30 10.17
N LEU A 54 -6.47 -11.57 9.11
CA LEU A 54 -5.12 -11.21 8.75
C LEU A 54 -5.02 -9.71 8.49
N ALA A 55 -4.14 -9.03 9.20
CA ALA A 55 -3.84 -7.62 8.94
C ALA A 55 -2.88 -7.53 7.75
N VAL A 56 -3.27 -6.72 6.75
CA VAL A 56 -2.46 -6.41 5.56
C VAL A 56 -2.00 -4.98 5.66
N ARG A 57 -0.70 -4.78 5.76
CA ARG A 57 -0.04 -3.48 5.67
C ARG A 57 0.25 -3.19 4.20
N ILE A 58 -0.21 -2.07 3.70
CA ILE A 58 0.05 -1.67 2.32
C ILE A 58 1.55 -1.41 2.15
N PHE A 59 2.16 -2.18 1.24
CA PHE A 59 3.59 -2.11 0.97
C PHE A 59 3.95 -0.83 0.22
N GLY A 60 5.12 -0.27 0.57
CA GLY A 60 5.70 0.86 -0.14
C GLY A 60 5.05 2.20 0.17
N VAL A 61 4.30 2.32 1.28
CA VAL A 61 3.71 3.59 1.71
C VAL A 61 3.91 3.83 3.21
N ASP A 62 3.92 5.11 3.56
CA ASP A 62 3.78 5.62 4.91
C ASP A 62 2.61 6.59 4.94
N THR A 63 1.65 6.35 5.82
CA THR A 63 0.53 7.26 6.13
C THR A 63 0.76 7.94 7.46
N PRO A 64 0.18 9.15 7.69
CA PRO A 64 0.23 9.77 9.00
C PRO A 64 -0.36 8.86 10.07
N GLU A 65 0.23 8.85 11.24
CA GLU A 65 -0.29 8.14 12.41
C GLU A 65 -1.48 8.88 13.01
N LYS A 66 -2.30 8.16 13.80
CA LYS A 66 -3.45 8.73 14.51
C LYS A 66 -3.46 8.33 15.99
N GLY A 67 -4.19 9.10 16.79
CA GLY A 67 -4.32 8.88 18.22
C GLY A 67 -2.97 9.00 18.93
N PHE A 68 -2.72 8.12 19.88
CA PHE A 68 -1.52 8.17 20.72
C PHE A 68 -0.20 7.93 19.96
N ARG A 69 -0.25 7.45 18.72
CA ARG A 69 0.93 7.26 17.87
C ARG A 69 1.32 8.49 17.06
N ALA A 70 0.39 9.44 16.91
CA ALA A 70 0.68 10.70 16.24
C ALA A 70 1.65 11.55 17.06
N GLN A 71 2.62 12.17 16.39
CA GLN A 71 3.66 13.00 17.01
C GLN A 71 3.19 14.44 17.24
N CYS A 72 2.08 14.85 16.62
CA CYS A 72 1.49 16.16 16.76
C CYS A 72 0.00 16.13 16.35
N PRO A 73 -0.81 17.16 16.73
CA PRO A 73 -2.23 17.26 16.37
C PRO A 73 -2.47 17.22 14.85
N GLN A 74 -1.59 17.83 14.05
CA GLN A 74 -1.71 17.86 12.59
C GLN A 74 -1.54 16.46 12.00
N GLU A 75 -0.61 15.65 12.52
CA GLU A 75 -0.45 14.26 12.10
C GLU A 75 -1.69 13.43 12.47
N ASP A 76 -2.22 13.58 13.68
CA ASP A 76 -3.43 12.87 14.13
C ASP A 76 -4.62 13.15 13.20
N GLU A 77 -4.85 14.42 12.84
CA GLU A 77 -5.91 14.78 11.90
C GLU A 77 -5.68 14.14 10.52
N ARG A 78 -4.48 14.26 9.98
CA ARG A 78 -4.11 13.65 8.69
C ARG A 78 -4.27 12.13 8.71
N GLY A 79 -3.89 11.47 9.82
CA GLY A 79 -4.05 10.03 10.01
C GLY A 79 -5.52 9.59 10.03
N LYS A 80 -6.39 10.37 10.69
CA LYS A 80 -7.84 10.17 10.66
C LYS A 80 -8.42 10.34 9.26
N LEU A 81 -7.96 11.34 8.51
CA LEU A 81 -8.38 11.56 7.13
C LEU A 81 -7.92 10.43 6.20
N ALA A 82 -6.68 9.96 6.33
CA ALA A 82 -6.18 8.81 5.58
C ALA A 82 -7.00 7.54 5.88
N THR A 83 -7.30 7.28 7.14
CA THR A 83 -8.16 6.15 7.56
C THR A 83 -9.58 6.27 6.95
N LYS A 84 -10.17 7.47 6.99
CA LYS A 84 -11.49 7.75 6.40
C LYS A 84 -11.47 7.54 4.89
N PHE A 85 -10.42 7.98 4.21
CA PHE A 85 -10.24 7.77 2.77
C PHE A 85 -10.25 6.28 2.43
N THR A 86 -9.42 5.48 3.11
CA THR A 86 -9.34 4.02 2.89
C THR A 86 -10.67 3.35 3.20
N THR A 87 -11.32 3.72 4.30
CA THR A 87 -12.65 3.18 4.67
C THR A 87 -13.68 3.45 3.58
N ASN A 88 -13.72 4.68 3.06
CA ASN A 88 -14.64 5.05 1.99
C ASN A 88 -14.33 4.34 0.67
N ALA A 89 -13.05 4.19 0.33
CA ALA A 89 -12.63 3.47 -0.88
C ALA A 89 -13.08 2.00 -0.83
N VAL A 90 -12.88 1.35 0.32
CA VAL A 90 -13.37 -0.02 0.55
C VAL A 90 -14.89 -0.10 0.45
N ALA A 91 -15.61 0.82 1.11
CA ALA A 91 -17.08 0.81 1.12
C ALA A 91 -17.70 0.99 -0.28
N LYS A 92 -17.07 1.82 -1.12
CA LYS A 92 -17.53 2.09 -2.49
C LYS A 92 -17.19 0.99 -3.49
N SER A 93 -16.23 0.12 -3.18
CA SER A 93 -15.77 -0.92 -4.10
C SER A 93 -16.71 -2.11 -4.13
N SER A 94 -16.93 -2.65 -5.32
CA SER A 94 -17.70 -3.88 -5.55
C SER A 94 -16.81 -5.11 -5.52
N LYS A 95 -15.65 -5.05 -6.19
CA LYS A 95 -14.66 -6.13 -6.21
C LYS A 95 -13.47 -5.78 -5.34
N ARG A 96 -13.14 -6.67 -4.41
CA ARG A 96 -12.05 -6.51 -3.45
C ARG A 96 -11.11 -7.68 -3.54
N GLN A 97 -9.83 -7.40 -3.75
CA GLN A 97 -8.80 -8.41 -3.87
C GLN A 97 -7.59 -7.99 -3.02
N VAL A 98 -6.76 -8.95 -2.67
CA VAL A 98 -5.50 -8.73 -1.95
C VAL A 98 -4.35 -9.33 -2.73
N VAL A 99 -3.23 -8.62 -2.76
CA VAL A 99 -1.93 -9.15 -3.20
C VAL A 99 -1.07 -9.30 -1.96
N LEU A 100 -0.56 -10.49 -1.72
CA LEU A 100 0.28 -10.80 -0.55
C LEU A 100 1.73 -10.94 -1.00
N TYR A 101 2.65 -10.23 -0.34
CA TYR A 101 4.07 -10.23 -0.69
C TYR A 101 4.92 -11.02 0.29
N ALA A 102 4.91 -10.66 1.57
CA ALA A 102 5.74 -11.24 2.61
C ALA A 102 5.18 -10.96 4.01
N TRP A 103 5.67 -11.67 5.01
CA TRP A 103 5.44 -11.31 6.41
C TRP A 103 6.11 -9.98 6.75
N ASP A 104 5.41 -9.13 7.50
CA ASP A 104 6.00 -7.92 8.05
C ASP A 104 6.93 -8.28 9.23
N LYS A 105 7.99 -7.49 9.38
CA LYS A 105 8.98 -7.65 10.46
C LYS A 105 8.39 -7.54 11.87
N PHE A 106 7.24 -6.91 12.02
CA PHE A 106 6.58 -6.74 13.33
C PHE A 106 5.68 -7.90 13.74
N GLY A 107 5.62 -8.98 12.98
CA GLY A 107 4.75 -10.13 13.26
C GLY A 107 3.24 -9.82 13.20
N GLY A 108 2.43 -10.86 13.04
CA GLY A 108 0.97 -10.74 13.07
C GLY A 108 0.33 -9.98 11.92
N ARG A 109 1.11 -9.46 10.97
CA ARG A 109 0.60 -8.82 9.75
C ARG A 109 1.46 -9.15 8.53
N VAL A 110 0.88 -8.98 7.37
CA VAL A 110 1.50 -9.26 6.08
C VAL A 110 1.67 -7.96 5.30
N LEU A 111 2.78 -7.86 4.57
CA LEU A 111 2.97 -6.82 3.56
C LEU A 111 2.22 -7.22 2.30
N GLY A 112 1.44 -6.32 1.75
CA GLY A 112 0.64 -6.57 0.56
C GLY A 112 0.06 -5.30 -0.05
N ASP A 113 -0.93 -5.48 -0.90
CA ASP A 113 -1.75 -4.39 -1.41
C ASP A 113 -3.22 -4.84 -1.48
N ILE A 114 -4.13 -3.90 -1.37
CA ILE A 114 -5.55 -4.11 -1.55
C ILE A 114 -5.94 -3.55 -2.91
N ILE A 115 -6.61 -4.36 -3.70
CA ILE A 115 -7.07 -3.98 -5.03
C ILE A 115 -8.59 -3.81 -4.98
N LEU A 116 -9.03 -2.60 -5.24
CA LEU A 116 -10.43 -2.18 -5.18
C LEU A 116 -10.91 -1.83 -6.59
N ASP A 117 -11.81 -2.64 -7.14
CA ASP A 117 -12.30 -2.50 -8.52
C ASP A 117 -11.15 -2.37 -9.55
N GLY A 118 -10.08 -3.13 -9.36
CA GLY A 118 -8.89 -3.14 -10.21
C GLY A 118 -7.86 -2.06 -9.90
N GLN A 119 -8.11 -1.17 -8.94
CA GLN A 119 -7.18 -0.10 -8.54
C GLN A 119 -6.43 -0.45 -7.26
N SER A 120 -5.12 -0.25 -7.27
CA SER A 120 -4.25 -0.41 -6.11
C SER A 120 -4.54 0.64 -5.04
N LEU A 121 -4.81 0.24 -3.80
CA LEU A 121 -4.98 1.16 -2.67
C LEU A 121 -3.71 1.96 -2.40
N ARG A 122 -2.53 1.35 -2.58
CA ARG A 122 -1.25 2.06 -2.54
C ARG A 122 -1.24 3.25 -3.48
N THR A 123 -1.59 3.03 -4.75
CA THR A 123 -1.63 4.08 -5.76
C THR A 123 -2.67 5.15 -5.41
N MET A 124 -3.85 4.75 -4.98
CA MET A 124 -4.90 5.69 -4.58
C MET A 124 -4.47 6.59 -3.42
N LEU A 125 -3.83 6.04 -2.39
CA LEU A 125 -3.33 6.79 -1.23
C LEU A 125 -2.28 7.83 -1.64
N ILE A 126 -1.30 7.45 -2.46
CA ILE A 126 -0.24 8.35 -2.93
C ILE A 126 -0.82 9.47 -3.81
N GLN A 127 -1.64 9.11 -4.80
CA GLN A 127 -2.22 10.08 -5.74
C GLN A 127 -3.13 11.10 -5.07
N ASN A 128 -3.79 10.74 -3.97
CA ASN A 128 -4.66 11.63 -3.21
C ASN A 128 -3.95 12.33 -2.04
N GLY A 129 -2.63 12.18 -1.89
CA GLY A 129 -1.84 12.86 -0.88
C GLY A 129 -2.00 12.33 0.54
N PHE A 130 -2.59 11.15 0.74
CA PHE A 130 -2.76 10.50 2.05
C PHE A 130 -1.58 9.63 2.44
N ALA A 131 -0.67 9.34 1.52
CA ALA A 131 0.54 8.58 1.78
C ALA A 131 1.73 9.12 1.00
N ARG A 132 2.92 8.81 1.49
CA ARG A 132 4.19 8.99 0.79
C ARG A 132 4.79 7.64 0.45
N GLU A 133 5.61 7.56 -0.59
CA GLU A 133 6.41 6.37 -0.84
C GLU A 133 7.36 6.10 0.33
N TYR A 134 7.43 4.85 0.76
CA TYR A 134 8.25 4.43 1.89
C TYR A 134 8.69 2.97 1.74
N TYR A 135 9.99 2.73 1.78
CA TYR A 135 10.57 1.39 1.61
C TYR A 135 11.51 0.98 2.77
N GLY A 136 11.34 1.59 3.94
CA GLY A 136 12.11 1.24 5.15
C GLY A 136 13.22 2.23 5.50
N GLU A 137 13.37 3.33 4.75
CA GLU A 137 14.25 4.43 5.08
C GLU A 137 13.75 5.24 6.29
N ALA A 138 14.44 6.31 6.66
CA ALA A 138 13.98 7.22 7.72
C ALA A 138 12.63 7.87 7.32
N LYS A 139 11.63 7.79 8.20
CA LYS A 139 10.33 8.42 7.97
C LYS A 139 10.43 9.94 7.97
N GLN A 140 9.75 10.58 7.03
CA GLN A 140 9.57 12.03 7.02
C GLN A 140 8.46 12.43 7.98
N SER A 141 8.63 13.55 8.70
CA SER A 141 7.60 14.08 9.60
C SER A 141 6.32 14.47 8.85
N TRP A 142 5.18 14.21 9.47
CA TRP A 142 3.86 14.66 9.05
C TRP A 142 3.39 15.91 9.82
N CYS A 143 4.24 16.47 10.69
CA CYS A 143 3.92 17.58 11.59
C CYS A 143 4.17 18.98 11.00
N ASN A 144 4.62 19.07 9.75
CA ASN A 144 4.94 20.35 9.10
C ASN A 144 3.93 20.69 8.02
#